data_21f5521440790f6eb66e7739b2fddb06
#
_entry.id   21f5521440790f6eb66e7739b2fddb06
#
_cell.length_a   1.000
_cell.length_b   1.000
_cell.length_c   1.000
_cell.angle_alpha   90.00
_cell.angle_beta   90.00
_cell.angle_gamma   90.00
#
_symmetry.space_group_name_H-M   'P 1'
#
loop_
_entity.id
_entity.type
_entity.pdbx_description
1 polymer ?
#
loop_
_entity_poly.entity_id
_entity_poly.type
_entity_poly.pdbx_seq_one_letter_code
_entity_poly.pdbx_strand_id
1 'polypeptide(L)'
;MDLGRVVSRTGHEYSSAPHREIPVELRKLQDDVAYWVTHGTFPPDEIAVRFHHRLVLIHPFPSGNGRLSRLMGDLLAISLGQDPFTWGADSLKENGRQQYLDAVRAADKGDLKVLIALARVP
;
A
#
# COMPACT_ATOMS: atom_id res chain seq x y z
N MET A 1 -23.85 7.38 7.49
CA MET A 1 -22.38 7.25 7.32
C MET A 1 -21.99 7.74 5.94
N ASP A 2 -21.02 8.58 5.89
CA ASP A 2 -20.50 9.08 4.62
C ASP A 2 -19.53 8.05 4.04
N LEU A 3 -19.94 7.38 2.97
CA LEU A 3 -19.16 6.32 2.35
C LEU A 3 -17.97 6.84 1.54
N GLY A 4 -17.93 8.13 1.24
CA GLY A 4 -16.83 8.74 0.52
C GLY A 4 -15.72 9.28 1.41
N ARG A 5 -15.83 9.10 2.71
CA ARG A 5 -14.89 9.67 3.67
C ARG A 5 -14.48 8.69 4.72
N VAL A 6 -13.21 8.75 5.05
CA VAL A 6 -12.63 8.03 6.18
C VAL A 6 -11.64 8.97 6.87
N VAL A 7 -11.43 8.75 8.16
CA VAL A 7 -10.36 9.43 8.88
C VAL A 7 -9.09 8.66 8.58
N SER A 8 -8.10 9.36 8.04
CA SER A 8 -6.83 8.74 7.68
C SER A 8 -6.04 8.36 8.92
N ARG A 9 -4.98 7.59 8.71
CA ARG A 9 -4.04 7.19 9.77
C ARG A 9 -3.36 8.38 10.43
N THR A 10 -3.42 9.54 9.82
CA THR A 10 -2.89 10.79 10.38
C THR A 10 -3.94 11.58 11.14
N GLY A 11 -5.18 11.10 11.19
CA GLY A 11 -6.29 11.84 11.75
C GLY A 11 -6.94 12.82 10.78
N HIS A 12 -6.39 12.96 9.59
CA HIS A 12 -6.99 13.81 8.58
C HIS A 12 -8.11 13.09 7.85
N GLU A 13 -9.14 13.83 7.56
CA GLU A 13 -10.22 13.34 6.75
C GLU A 13 -9.82 13.40 5.28
N TYR A 14 -10.06 12.32 4.55
CA TYR A 14 -9.84 12.30 3.12
C TYR A 14 -10.95 11.51 2.44
N SER A 15 -11.16 11.81 1.16
CA SER A 15 -12.13 11.06 0.37
C SER A 15 -11.54 9.70 0.01
N SER A 16 -12.31 8.66 0.28
CA SER A 16 -12.08 7.34 -0.28
C SER A 16 -13.23 7.04 -1.24
N ALA A 17 -13.05 6.01 -2.08
CA ALA A 17 -14.14 5.62 -2.97
C ALA A 17 -15.35 5.19 -2.14
N PRO A 18 -16.57 5.65 -2.49
CA PRO A 18 -17.77 5.05 -1.94
C PRO A 18 -17.81 3.56 -2.24
N HIS A 19 -18.55 2.79 -1.47
CA HIS A 19 -18.61 1.33 -1.66
C HIS A 19 -18.93 0.94 -3.10
N ARG A 20 -19.80 1.68 -3.76
CA ARG A 20 -20.14 1.43 -5.17
C ARG A 20 -19.00 1.68 -6.14
N GLU A 21 -17.98 2.47 -5.72
CA GLU A 21 -16.82 2.81 -6.54
C GLU A 21 -15.59 1.96 -6.24
N ILE A 22 -15.59 1.21 -5.15
CA ILE A 22 -14.46 0.36 -4.79
C ILE A 22 -14.10 -0.61 -5.91
N PRO A 23 -15.05 -1.32 -6.56
CA PRO A 23 -14.70 -2.18 -7.68
C PRO A 23 -14.05 -1.43 -8.84
N VAL A 24 -14.48 -0.20 -9.11
CA VAL A 24 -13.89 0.65 -10.15
C VAL A 24 -12.45 1.01 -9.80
N GLU A 25 -12.21 1.41 -8.56
CA GLU A 25 -10.86 1.76 -8.10
C GLU A 25 -9.92 0.56 -8.09
N LEU A 26 -10.41 -0.61 -7.71
CA LEU A 26 -9.63 -1.85 -7.78
C LEU A 26 -9.30 -2.20 -9.22
N ARG A 27 -10.23 -1.99 -10.15
CA ARG A 27 -9.99 -2.23 -11.56
C ARG A 27 -8.93 -1.29 -12.12
N LYS A 28 -8.99 -0.02 -11.76
CA LYS A 28 -7.97 0.97 -12.15
C LYS A 28 -6.60 0.57 -11.63
N LEU A 29 -6.54 0.14 -10.38
CA LEU A 29 -5.27 -0.31 -9.78
C LEU A 29 -4.71 -1.50 -10.55
N GLN A 30 -5.55 -2.46 -10.86
CA GLN A 30 -5.16 -3.64 -11.64
C GLN A 30 -4.61 -3.25 -13.00
N ASP A 31 -5.28 -2.33 -13.70
CA ASP A 31 -4.83 -1.84 -15.00
C ASP A 31 -3.50 -1.09 -14.88
N ASP A 32 -3.33 -0.27 -13.84
CA ASP A 32 -2.09 0.46 -13.60
C ASP A 32 -0.92 -0.49 -13.33
N VAL A 33 -1.13 -1.51 -12.50
CA VAL A 33 -0.09 -2.51 -12.22
C VAL A 33 0.32 -3.23 -13.51
N ALA A 34 -0.65 -3.65 -14.31
CA ALA A 34 -0.37 -4.31 -15.57
C ALA A 34 0.46 -3.40 -16.50
N TYR A 35 0.14 -2.13 -16.54
CA TYR A 35 0.89 -1.14 -17.33
C TYR A 35 2.33 -1.00 -16.79
N TRP A 36 2.50 -0.84 -15.47
CA TRP A 36 3.81 -0.68 -14.87
C TRP A 36 4.72 -1.88 -15.13
N VAL A 37 4.15 -3.09 -15.02
CA VAL A 37 4.90 -4.33 -15.28
C VAL A 37 5.28 -4.43 -16.75
N THR A 38 4.32 -4.21 -17.65
CA THR A 38 4.55 -4.35 -19.09
C THR A 38 5.59 -3.37 -19.61
N HIS A 39 5.57 -2.13 -19.12
CA HIS A 39 6.44 -1.06 -19.61
C HIS A 39 7.70 -0.84 -18.76
N GLY A 40 7.86 -1.57 -17.67
CA GLY A 40 8.99 -1.36 -16.76
C GLY A 40 9.04 0.05 -16.20
N THR A 41 7.87 0.63 -15.91
CA THR A 41 7.75 2.01 -15.46
C THR A 41 8.50 2.26 -14.14
N PHE A 42 8.48 1.26 -13.26
CA PHE A 42 9.17 1.30 -11.97
C PHE A 42 9.90 -0.02 -11.73
N PRO A 43 10.94 -0.02 -10.88
CA PRO A 43 11.54 -1.28 -10.44
C PRO A 43 10.52 -2.20 -9.74
N PRO A 44 10.74 -3.52 -9.73
CA PRO A 44 9.76 -4.47 -9.15
C PRO A 44 9.32 -4.16 -7.73
N ASP A 45 10.25 -3.83 -6.83
CA ASP A 45 9.89 -3.50 -5.45
C ASP A 45 9.00 -2.27 -5.39
N GLU A 46 9.30 -1.26 -6.20
CA GLU A 46 8.48 -0.06 -6.23
C GLU A 46 7.08 -0.34 -6.75
N ILE A 47 6.94 -1.17 -7.79
CA ILE A 47 5.63 -1.59 -8.29
C ILE A 47 4.82 -2.23 -7.17
N ALA A 48 5.42 -3.16 -6.43
CA ALA A 48 4.75 -3.88 -5.35
C ALA A 48 4.36 -2.95 -4.20
N VAL A 49 5.22 -2.00 -3.84
CA VAL A 49 4.92 -1.04 -2.77
C VAL A 49 3.85 -0.05 -3.19
N ARG A 50 3.88 0.42 -4.44
CA ARG A 50 2.82 1.29 -4.97
C ARG A 50 1.47 0.58 -4.98
N PHE A 51 1.45 -0.68 -5.36
CA PHE A 51 0.25 -1.51 -5.31
C PHE A 51 -0.28 -1.61 -3.88
N HIS A 52 0.60 -1.94 -2.93
CA HIS A 52 0.27 -1.98 -1.51
C HIS A 52 -0.35 -0.66 -1.03
N HIS A 53 0.30 0.46 -1.33
CA HIS A 53 -0.16 1.77 -0.89
C HIS A 53 -1.53 2.12 -1.49
N ARG A 54 -1.75 1.83 -2.77
CA ARG A 54 -3.04 2.06 -3.43
C ARG A 54 -4.16 1.25 -2.78
N LEU A 55 -3.87 0.00 -2.38
CA LEU A 55 -4.85 -0.81 -1.65
C LEU A 55 -5.19 -0.19 -0.30
N VAL A 56 -4.20 0.35 0.40
CA VAL A 56 -4.45 1.05 1.66
C VAL A 56 -5.35 2.26 1.43
N LEU A 57 -5.13 3.03 0.36
CA LEU A 57 -5.95 4.20 0.04
C LEU A 57 -7.37 3.84 -0.35
N ILE A 58 -7.56 2.78 -1.12
CA ILE A 58 -8.88 2.32 -1.54
C ILE A 58 -9.69 1.85 -0.34
N HIS A 59 -9.02 1.23 0.64
CA HIS A 59 -9.65 0.79 1.89
C HIS A 59 -10.86 -0.10 1.63
N PRO A 60 -10.67 -1.24 0.93
CA PRO A 60 -11.79 -2.03 0.42
C PRO A 60 -12.55 -2.83 1.48
N PHE A 61 -12.01 -2.97 2.68
CA PHE A 61 -12.61 -3.75 3.76
C PHE A 61 -12.84 -2.90 4.99
N PRO A 62 -13.80 -3.26 5.85
CA PRO A 62 -14.05 -2.54 7.10
C PRO A 62 -12.86 -2.57 8.06
N SER A 63 -12.08 -3.66 8.06
CA SER A 63 -10.92 -3.82 8.93
C SER A 63 -9.89 -4.72 8.26
N GLY A 64 -8.67 -4.73 8.79
CA GLY A 64 -7.60 -5.60 8.29
C GLY A 64 -6.97 -5.13 6.99
N ASN A 65 -7.24 -3.88 6.55
CA ASN A 65 -6.74 -3.37 5.27
C ASN A 65 -5.20 -3.30 5.22
N GLY A 66 -4.57 -2.86 6.30
CA GLY A 66 -3.10 -2.78 6.34
C GLY A 66 -2.46 -4.16 6.23
N ARG A 67 -2.99 -5.12 6.98
CA ARG A 67 -2.48 -6.49 6.99
C ARG A 67 -2.64 -7.15 5.63
N LEU A 68 -3.84 -7.06 5.06
CA LEU A 68 -4.12 -7.64 3.74
C LEU A 68 -3.31 -6.94 2.65
N SER A 69 -3.20 -5.62 2.72
CA SER A 69 -2.45 -4.85 1.73
C SER A 69 -0.97 -5.22 1.73
N ARG A 70 -0.39 -5.47 2.91
CA ARG A 70 1.00 -5.94 3.00
C ARG A 70 1.15 -7.32 2.39
N LEU A 71 0.22 -8.23 2.67
CA LEU A 71 0.24 -9.57 2.08
C LEU A 71 0.16 -9.49 0.55
N MET A 72 -0.73 -8.68 0.03
CA MET A 72 -0.89 -8.52 -1.42
C MET A 72 0.35 -7.91 -2.05
N GLY A 73 0.99 -6.95 -1.38
CA GLY A 73 2.28 -6.41 -1.81
C GLY A 73 3.36 -7.47 -1.88
N ASP A 74 3.43 -8.33 -0.85
CA ASP A 74 4.38 -9.44 -0.81
C ASP A 74 4.16 -10.41 -1.97
N LEU A 75 2.90 -10.76 -2.24
CA LEU A 75 2.57 -11.68 -3.32
C LEU A 75 2.92 -11.10 -4.69
N LEU A 76 2.70 -9.81 -4.88
CA LEU A 76 3.09 -9.15 -6.13
C LEU A 76 4.62 -9.12 -6.27
N ALA A 77 5.35 -8.81 -5.20
CA ALA A 77 6.81 -8.82 -5.21
C ALA A 77 7.31 -10.20 -5.62
N ILE A 78 6.77 -11.26 -5.03
CA ILE A 78 7.15 -12.64 -5.37
C ILE A 78 6.86 -12.92 -6.85
N SER A 79 5.71 -12.51 -7.35
CA SER A 79 5.36 -12.74 -8.76
C SER A 79 6.28 -11.99 -9.72
N LEU A 80 6.92 -10.93 -9.26
CA LEU A 80 7.89 -10.15 -10.04
C LEU A 80 9.33 -10.62 -9.84
N GLY A 81 9.52 -11.75 -9.17
CA GLY A 81 10.85 -12.37 -8.99
C GLY A 81 11.61 -11.86 -7.77
N GLN A 82 10.96 -11.15 -6.87
CA GLN A 82 11.58 -10.64 -5.65
C GLN A 82 11.22 -11.50 -4.45
N ASP A 83 11.96 -11.34 -3.35
CA ASP A 83 11.58 -11.93 -2.08
C ASP A 83 10.38 -11.19 -1.48
N PRO A 84 9.59 -11.84 -0.61
CA PRO A 84 8.57 -11.12 0.13
C PRO A 84 9.20 -10.02 0.98
N PHE A 85 8.45 -8.96 1.22
CA PHE A 85 8.94 -7.87 2.05
C PHE A 85 9.00 -8.28 3.51
N THR A 86 9.81 -7.60 4.27
CA THR A 86 10.03 -7.85 5.71
C THR A 86 9.35 -6.80 6.58
N TRP A 87 9.12 -5.61 6.05
CA TRP A 87 8.43 -4.51 6.74
C TRP A 87 9.01 -4.19 8.11
N GLY A 88 10.30 -4.44 8.32
CA GLY A 88 10.97 -4.18 9.58
C GLY A 88 10.59 -5.13 10.72
N ALA A 89 10.02 -6.29 10.40
CA ALA A 89 9.48 -7.20 11.41
C ALA A 89 10.51 -7.64 12.45
N ASP A 90 11.76 -7.88 12.05
CA ASP A 90 12.80 -8.37 12.96
C ASP A 90 13.52 -7.25 13.69
N SER A 91 13.88 -6.17 13.00
CA SER A 91 14.73 -5.13 13.56
C SER A 91 13.96 -4.02 14.27
N LEU A 92 12.73 -3.75 13.86
CA LEU A 92 11.95 -2.65 14.43
C LEU A 92 11.04 -3.09 15.57
N LYS A 93 10.63 -4.35 15.60
CA LYS A 93 9.84 -4.94 16.70
C LYS A 93 8.70 -4.03 17.17
N GLU A 94 8.77 -3.52 18.40
CA GLU A 94 7.74 -2.68 18.99
C GLU A 94 7.52 -1.37 18.24
N ASN A 95 8.56 -0.85 17.61
CA ASN A 95 8.48 0.39 16.83
C ASN A 95 8.03 0.16 15.39
N GLY A 96 7.94 -1.08 14.96
CA GLY A 96 7.61 -1.40 13.56
C GLY A 96 6.28 -0.84 13.11
N ARG A 97 5.26 -0.94 13.96
CA ARG A 97 3.95 -0.39 13.65
C ARG A 97 4.00 1.13 13.43
N GLN A 98 4.66 1.84 14.33
CA GLN A 98 4.75 3.30 14.22
C GLN A 98 5.57 3.71 12.99
N GLN A 99 6.68 3.03 12.76
CA GLN A 99 7.51 3.27 11.59
C GLN A 99 6.73 3.05 10.29
N TYR A 100 5.96 1.97 10.25
CA TYR A 100 5.10 1.68 9.10
C TYR A 100 4.05 2.77 8.90
N LEU A 101 3.35 3.17 9.95
CA LEU A 101 2.34 4.22 9.86
C LEU A 101 2.95 5.55 9.38
N ASP A 102 4.11 5.91 9.90
CA ASP A 102 4.81 7.13 9.46
C ASP A 102 5.19 7.05 7.99
N ALA A 103 5.65 5.89 7.54
CA ALA A 103 5.99 5.67 6.13
C ALA A 103 4.77 5.77 5.22
N VAL A 104 3.64 5.22 5.66
CA VAL A 104 2.38 5.33 4.91
C VAL A 104 1.91 6.78 4.86
N ARG A 105 2.05 7.53 5.96
CA ARG A 105 1.73 8.96 5.98
C ARG A 105 2.55 9.75 4.96
N ALA A 106 3.84 9.46 4.88
CA ALA A 106 4.71 10.10 3.89
C ALA A 106 4.24 9.75 2.47
N ALA A 107 3.87 8.49 2.24
CA ALA A 107 3.36 8.05 0.95
C ALA A 107 2.04 8.74 0.60
N ASP A 108 1.16 8.96 1.57
CA ASP A 108 -0.08 9.69 1.37
C ASP A 108 0.17 11.10 0.85
N LYS A 109 1.34 11.68 1.18
CA LYS A 109 1.76 13.01 0.71
C LYS A 109 2.58 12.96 -0.57
N GLY A 110 2.72 11.78 -1.18
CA GLY A 110 3.43 11.59 -2.43
C GLY A 110 4.87 11.11 -2.30
N ASP A 111 5.38 10.93 -1.08
CA ASP A 111 6.74 10.44 -0.86
C ASP A 111 6.72 8.95 -0.54
N LEU A 112 7.01 8.13 -1.55
CA LEU A 112 7.04 6.68 -1.42
C LEU A 112 8.39 6.14 -0.99
N LYS A 113 9.43 6.97 -0.94
CA LYS A 113 10.80 6.51 -0.66
C LYS A 113 10.91 5.83 0.70
N VAL A 114 10.29 6.42 1.72
CA VAL A 114 10.34 5.89 3.08
C VAL A 114 9.67 4.52 3.15
N LEU A 115 8.50 4.40 2.53
CA LEU A 115 7.76 3.13 2.53
C LEU A 115 8.51 2.04 1.75
N ILE A 116 9.09 2.38 0.61
CA ILE A 116 9.89 1.43 -0.17
C ILE A 116 11.08 0.94 0.64
N ALA A 117 11.79 1.85 1.30
CA ALA A 117 12.92 1.49 2.14
C ALA A 117 12.50 0.61 3.30
N LEU A 118 11.41 0.97 3.99
CA LEU A 118 10.91 0.22 5.13
C LEU A 118 10.51 -1.21 4.74
N ALA A 119 9.93 -1.37 3.57
CA ALA A 119 9.48 -2.69 3.10
C ALA A 119 10.62 -3.71 3.09
N ARG A 120 11.87 -3.28 2.90
CA ARG A 120 13.04 -4.15 2.86
C ARG A 120 13.87 -4.17 4.14
N VAL A 121 13.47 -3.42 5.17
CA VAL A 121 14.14 -3.49 6.49
C VAL A 121 13.85 -4.86 7.10
N PRO A 122 14.88 -5.60 7.50
CA PRO A 122 14.69 -6.94 8.10
C PRO A 122 13.87 -6.97 9.38
#